data_6b9530c7b7cd7283eae390d76350a7d1
#
_entry.id   6b9530c7b7cd7283eae390d76350a7d1
#
_cell.length_a   1.000
_cell.length_b   1.000
_cell.length_c   1.000
_cell.angle_alpha   90.00
_cell.angle_beta   90.00
_cell.angle_gamma   90.00
#
_symmetry.space_group_name_H-M   'P 1'
#
loop_
_entity.id
_entity.type
_entity.pdbx_description
1 polymer ?
#
loop_
_entity_poly.entity_id
_entity_poly.type
_entity_poly.pdbx_seq_one_letter_code
_entity_poly.pdbx_strand_id
1 'polypeptide(L)'
;MKKGVSIREDCPVDPSAEGVLCRAGSTSFWLTWDGKMLPCGMFPYPSVDVLSEGFDKAWDTIRRSTAAIRLPAKCSSCPKKEMCSVCAAVCMSEKGSFDAVPEYVCRMTDEIYRLTVADIHENTDRER
;
A
#
# COMPACT_ATOMS: atom_id res chain seq x y z
N MET A 1 23.98 20.38 0.21
CA MET A 1 22.60 20.28 0.75
C MET A 1 21.99 18.97 0.30
N LYS A 2 21.77 18.05 1.20
CA LYS A 2 20.97 16.86 0.90
C LYS A 2 19.52 17.32 0.74
N LYS A 3 19.00 17.27 -0.49
CA LYS A 3 17.57 17.40 -0.68
C LYS A 3 16.91 16.30 0.15
N GLY A 4 16.06 16.67 1.09
CA GLY A 4 15.26 15.70 1.81
C GLY A 4 14.46 14.90 0.80
N VAL A 5 14.75 13.61 0.73
CA VAL A 5 14.03 12.70 -0.17
C VAL A 5 12.63 12.56 0.39
N SER A 6 11.64 13.03 -0.35
CA SER A 6 10.25 12.80 0.01
C SER A 6 9.92 11.33 -0.22
N ILE A 7 9.53 10.63 0.82
CA ILE A 7 9.11 9.22 0.71
C ILE A 7 7.99 9.06 -0.33
N ARG A 8 7.18 10.09 -0.53
CA ARG A 8 6.10 10.09 -1.52
C ARG A 8 6.59 10.22 -2.95
N GLU A 9 7.70 10.92 -3.18
CA GLU A 9 8.30 11.04 -4.51
C GLU A 9 9.04 9.75 -4.91
N ASP A 10 9.62 9.06 -3.94
CA ASP A 10 10.38 7.83 -4.17
C ASP A 10 9.50 6.58 -4.31
N CYS A 11 8.27 6.64 -3.85
CA CYS A 11 7.33 5.55 -3.94
C CYS A 11 6.01 6.04 -4.57
N PRO A 12 5.99 6.24 -5.90
CA PRO A 12 4.79 6.69 -6.56
C PRO A 12 3.68 5.65 -6.37
N VAL A 13 2.58 6.12 -5.83
CA VAL A 13 1.35 5.34 -5.72
C VAL A 13 0.63 5.44 -7.05
N ASP A 14 0.28 4.30 -7.64
CA ASP A 14 -0.58 4.27 -8.80
C ASP A 14 -2.05 4.41 -8.36
N PRO A 15 -2.70 5.55 -8.60
CA PRO A 15 -4.07 5.76 -8.17
C PRO A 15 -5.08 4.85 -8.89
N SER A 16 -4.69 4.25 -10.01
CA SER A 16 -5.52 3.29 -10.73
C SER A 16 -5.38 1.86 -10.19
N ALA A 17 -4.37 1.60 -9.35
CA ALA A 17 -4.15 0.27 -8.79
C ALA A 17 -5.30 -0.13 -7.85
N GLU A 18 -5.72 -1.39 -7.98
CA GLU A 18 -6.83 -1.95 -7.20
C GLU A 18 -6.38 -2.83 -6.03
N GLY A 19 -5.09 -2.98 -5.85
CA GLY A 19 -4.52 -3.87 -4.84
C GLY A 19 -3.36 -3.24 -4.10
N VAL A 20 -2.13 -3.62 -4.47
CA VAL A 20 -0.91 -3.05 -3.89
C VAL A 20 -0.60 -1.73 -4.58
N LEU A 21 -0.68 -0.64 -3.84
CA LEU A 21 -0.60 0.72 -4.38
C LEU A 21 0.84 1.25 -4.49
N CYS A 22 1.80 0.55 -3.91
CA CYS A 22 3.22 0.91 -3.92
C CYS A 22 4.03 -0.03 -4.83
N ARG A 23 5.34 0.08 -4.78
CA ARG A 23 6.26 -0.75 -5.60
C ARG A 23 6.45 -2.17 -5.09
N ALA A 24 5.93 -2.52 -3.92
CA ALA A 24 6.07 -3.85 -3.34
C ALA A 24 5.59 -4.94 -4.30
N GLY A 25 6.44 -5.91 -4.58
CA GLY A 25 6.15 -7.00 -5.50
C GLY A 25 6.03 -6.61 -6.98
N SER A 26 6.31 -5.36 -7.32
CA SER A 26 6.31 -4.86 -8.71
C SER A 26 7.73 -4.55 -9.17
N THR A 27 8.40 -3.61 -8.50
CA THR A 27 9.79 -3.23 -8.78
C THR A 27 10.70 -3.40 -7.56
N SER A 28 10.18 -3.79 -6.42
CA SER A 28 10.91 -4.06 -5.19
C SER A 28 10.41 -5.33 -4.52
N PHE A 29 11.27 -5.94 -3.73
CA PHE A 29 10.99 -7.15 -2.98
C PHE A 29 11.70 -7.10 -1.62
N TRP A 30 11.34 -8.01 -0.74
CA TRP A 30 11.97 -8.23 0.54
C TRP A 30 12.54 -9.64 0.62
N LEU A 31 13.77 -9.78 1.09
CA LEU A 31 14.35 -11.08 1.42
C LEU A 31 14.47 -11.22 2.93
N THR A 32 13.94 -12.31 3.46
CA THR A 32 14.09 -12.65 4.85
C THR A 32 15.45 -13.30 5.10
N TRP A 33 15.87 -13.33 6.37
CA TRP A 33 17.14 -13.94 6.77
C TRP A 33 17.22 -15.45 6.45
N ASP A 34 16.08 -16.13 6.36
CA ASP A 34 15.97 -17.56 6.04
C ASP A 34 15.72 -17.85 4.56
N GLY A 35 15.86 -16.85 3.69
CA GLY A 35 15.82 -17.01 2.24
C GLY A 35 14.43 -16.98 1.61
N LYS A 36 13.43 -16.40 2.27
CA LYS A 36 12.10 -16.20 1.69
C LYS A 36 12.02 -14.86 0.97
N MET A 37 11.45 -14.85 -0.22
CA MET A 37 11.12 -13.61 -0.94
C MET A 37 9.66 -13.26 -0.68
N LEU A 38 9.45 -12.00 -0.31
CA LEU A 38 8.13 -11.40 -0.06
C LEU A 38 8.00 -10.13 -0.90
N PRO A 39 6.78 -9.67 -1.23
CA PRO A 39 6.60 -8.34 -1.82
C PRO A 39 7.15 -7.22 -0.94
N CYS A 40 6.98 -7.34 0.37
CA CYS A 40 7.38 -6.36 1.37
C CYS A 40 7.52 -7.07 2.72
N GLY A 41 8.30 -6.51 3.63
CA GLY A 41 8.51 -7.07 4.97
C GLY A 41 7.24 -7.22 5.81
N MET A 42 6.17 -6.53 5.46
CA MET A 42 4.87 -6.61 6.12
C MET A 42 3.92 -7.65 5.51
N PHE A 43 4.25 -8.21 4.34
CA PHE A 43 3.40 -9.22 3.72
C PHE A 43 3.74 -10.62 4.27
N PRO A 44 2.78 -11.29 4.93
CA PRO A 44 2.96 -12.70 5.30
C PRO A 44 2.80 -13.64 4.11
N TYR A 45 2.16 -13.19 3.03
CA TYR A 45 1.88 -13.91 1.81
C TYR A 45 1.74 -12.93 0.63
N PRO A 46 2.20 -13.22 -0.58
CA PRO A 46 2.91 -14.43 -1.00
C PRO A 46 4.33 -14.52 -0.46
N SER A 47 4.85 -15.76 -0.34
CA SER A 47 6.20 -16.05 0.12
C SER A 47 6.78 -17.19 -0.71
N VAL A 48 8.00 -17.02 -1.21
CA VAL A 48 8.67 -18.00 -2.04
C VAL A 48 10.08 -18.26 -1.51
N ASP A 49 10.47 -19.52 -1.40
CA ASP A 49 11.82 -19.91 -1.00
C ASP A 49 12.80 -19.71 -2.18
N VAL A 50 13.64 -18.68 -2.08
CA VAL A 50 14.62 -18.35 -3.13
C VAL A 50 15.72 -19.40 -3.24
N LEU A 51 16.07 -20.04 -2.11
CA LEU A 51 17.14 -21.05 -2.08
C LEU A 51 16.76 -22.31 -2.84
N SER A 52 15.49 -22.71 -2.80
CA SER A 52 15.00 -23.88 -3.53
C SER A 52 14.53 -23.57 -4.95
N GLU A 53 13.89 -22.43 -5.17
CA GLU A 53 13.27 -22.05 -6.44
C GLU A 53 14.21 -21.28 -7.40
N GLY A 54 15.25 -20.62 -6.86
CA GLY A 54 16.08 -19.68 -7.59
C GLY A 54 15.46 -18.29 -7.67
N PHE A 55 16.29 -17.28 -7.87
CA PHE A 55 15.88 -15.88 -7.84
C PHE A 55 14.85 -15.55 -8.93
N ASP A 56 15.13 -15.88 -10.18
CA ASP A 56 14.29 -15.48 -11.32
C ASP A 56 12.87 -16.04 -11.20
N LYS A 57 12.76 -17.33 -10.83
CA LYS A 57 11.47 -17.98 -10.64
C LYS A 57 10.72 -17.42 -9.42
N ALA A 58 11.43 -17.18 -8.33
CA ALA A 58 10.86 -16.57 -7.13
C ALA A 58 10.33 -15.17 -7.43
N TRP A 59 11.11 -14.35 -8.10
CA TRP A 59 10.73 -13.00 -8.48
C TRP A 59 9.50 -12.98 -9.40
N ASP A 60 9.48 -13.83 -10.41
CA ASP A 60 8.33 -13.95 -11.31
C ASP A 60 7.05 -14.37 -10.56
N THR A 61 7.16 -15.33 -9.65
CA THR A 61 6.04 -15.77 -8.81
C THR A 61 5.54 -14.66 -7.91
N ILE A 62 6.44 -13.93 -7.24
CA ILE A 62 6.07 -12.79 -6.37
C ILE A 62 5.38 -11.69 -7.18
N ARG A 63 5.89 -11.34 -8.34
CA ARG A 63 5.29 -10.32 -9.20
C ARG A 63 3.87 -10.69 -9.62
N ARG A 64 3.66 -11.90 -10.09
CA ARG A 64 2.34 -12.38 -10.54
C ARG A 64 1.36 -12.48 -9.38
N SER A 65 1.79 -13.03 -8.26
CA SER A 65 0.94 -13.18 -7.08
C SER A 65 0.54 -11.83 -6.48
N THR A 66 1.48 -10.88 -6.44
CA THR A 66 1.21 -9.52 -5.94
C THR A 66 0.25 -8.77 -6.85
N ALA A 67 0.41 -8.89 -8.17
CA ALA A 67 -0.47 -8.26 -9.15
C ALA A 67 -1.92 -8.75 -9.06
N ALA A 68 -2.14 -9.95 -8.54
CA ALA A 68 -3.47 -10.53 -8.35
C ALA A 68 -4.16 -10.08 -7.05
N ILE A 69 -3.44 -9.44 -6.13
CA ILE A 69 -4.01 -8.95 -4.86
C ILE A 69 -4.96 -7.78 -5.15
N ARG A 70 -6.12 -7.80 -4.50
CA ARG A 70 -7.11 -6.72 -4.58
C ARG A 70 -7.53 -6.27 -3.19
N LEU A 71 -7.72 -4.97 -3.03
CA LEU A 71 -8.33 -4.39 -1.84
C LEU A 71 -9.83 -4.71 -1.83
N PRO A 72 -10.50 -4.62 -0.65
CA PRO A 72 -11.93 -4.80 -0.57
C PRO A 72 -12.69 -3.89 -1.55
N ALA A 73 -13.81 -4.39 -2.09
CA ALA A 73 -14.62 -3.64 -3.05
C ALA A 73 -15.08 -2.29 -2.50
N LYS A 74 -15.34 -2.18 -1.20
CA LYS A 74 -15.68 -0.92 -0.54
C LYS A 74 -14.58 0.14 -0.65
N CYS A 75 -13.30 -0.28 -0.72
CA CYS A 75 -12.17 0.64 -0.91
C CYS A 75 -12.09 1.16 -2.34
N SER A 76 -12.37 0.31 -3.32
CA SER A 76 -12.36 0.68 -4.74
C SER A 76 -13.42 1.73 -5.07
N SER A 77 -14.56 1.68 -4.41
CA SER A 77 -15.66 2.64 -4.58
C SER A 77 -15.68 3.77 -3.55
N CYS A 78 -14.71 3.79 -2.63
CA CYS A 78 -14.67 4.81 -1.58
C CYS A 78 -14.34 6.20 -2.15
N PRO A 79 -15.15 7.22 -1.85
CA PRO A 79 -14.89 8.58 -2.34
C PRO A 79 -13.63 9.22 -1.79
N LYS A 80 -13.06 8.67 -0.72
CA LYS A 80 -11.83 9.13 -0.05
C LYS A 80 -10.60 8.32 -0.45
N LYS A 81 -10.70 7.45 -1.46
CA LYS A 81 -9.62 6.55 -1.88
C LYS A 81 -8.32 7.28 -2.20
N GLU A 82 -8.38 8.43 -2.84
CA GLU A 82 -7.19 9.19 -3.26
C GLU A 82 -6.34 9.70 -2.09
N MET A 83 -6.95 9.95 -0.95
CA MET A 83 -6.24 10.41 0.25
C MET A 83 -6.01 9.30 1.29
N CYS A 84 -6.53 8.11 1.04
CA CYS A 84 -6.41 6.98 1.95
C CYS A 84 -5.09 6.23 1.72
N SER A 85 -4.36 5.98 2.80
CA SER A 85 -3.12 5.18 2.79
C SER A 85 -3.37 3.70 3.11
N VAL A 86 -4.53 3.17 2.76
CA VAL A 86 -4.84 1.75 2.95
C VAL A 86 -3.77 0.86 2.29
N CYS A 87 -3.35 -0.17 3.01
CA CYS A 87 -2.30 -1.08 2.58
C CYS A 87 -2.79 -2.52 2.65
N ALA A 88 -2.68 -3.24 1.53
CA ALA A 88 -3.07 -4.65 1.46
C ALA A 88 -2.31 -5.53 2.47
N ALA A 89 -1.02 -5.21 2.73
CA ALA A 89 -0.23 -5.92 3.72
C ALA A 89 -0.79 -5.76 5.13
N VAL A 90 -1.20 -4.54 5.48
CA VAL A 90 -1.84 -4.25 6.77
C VAL A 90 -3.17 -4.98 6.90
N CYS A 91 -3.98 -4.98 5.85
CA CYS A 91 -5.24 -5.74 5.84
C CYS A 91 -4.99 -7.23 6.14
N MET A 92 -4.06 -7.85 5.45
CA MET A 92 -3.73 -9.26 5.66
C MET A 92 -3.12 -9.51 7.05
N SER A 93 -2.20 -8.66 7.49
CA SER A 93 -1.50 -8.84 8.77
C SER A 93 -2.42 -8.66 9.98
N GLU A 94 -3.33 -7.70 9.93
CA GLU A 94 -4.18 -7.36 11.08
C GLU A 94 -5.55 -8.03 11.05
N LYS A 95 -6.08 -8.29 9.86
CA LYS A 95 -7.41 -8.90 9.70
C LYS A 95 -7.36 -10.34 9.17
N GLY A 96 -6.19 -10.80 8.73
CA GLY A 96 -6.03 -12.15 8.16
C GLY A 96 -6.66 -12.31 6.78
N SER A 97 -7.04 -11.22 6.12
CA SER A 97 -7.71 -11.23 4.82
C SER A 97 -7.45 -9.94 4.06
N PHE A 98 -7.36 -10.03 2.74
CA PHE A 98 -7.34 -8.86 1.87
C PHE A 98 -8.74 -8.21 1.72
N ASP A 99 -9.80 -8.90 2.11
CA ASP A 99 -11.18 -8.43 2.01
C ASP A 99 -11.65 -7.61 3.23
N ALA A 100 -10.80 -7.44 4.22
CA ALA A 100 -11.12 -6.72 5.45
C ALA A 100 -10.10 -5.62 5.72
N VAL A 101 -10.59 -4.41 6.00
CA VAL A 101 -9.76 -3.26 6.37
C VAL A 101 -9.91 -3.00 7.87
N PRO A 102 -8.79 -2.78 8.60
CA PRO A 102 -8.88 -2.33 9.99
C PRO A 102 -9.64 -1.00 10.07
N GLU A 103 -10.60 -0.91 10.99
CA GLU A 103 -11.46 0.28 11.12
C GLU A 103 -10.68 1.58 11.36
N TYR A 104 -9.55 1.51 12.06
CA TYR A 104 -8.75 2.69 12.33
C TYR A 104 -8.21 3.36 11.06
N VAL A 105 -7.95 2.59 10.00
CA VAL A 105 -7.49 3.12 8.71
C VAL A 105 -8.57 4.03 8.10
N CYS A 106 -9.82 3.59 8.12
CA CYS A 106 -10.95 4.38 7.66
C CYS A 106 -11.14 5.64 8.51
N ARG A 107 -11.03 5.51 9.85
CA ARG A 107 -11.16 6.64 10.79
C ARG A 107 -10.04 7.67 10.60
N MET A 108 -8.81 7.23 10.39
CA MET A 108 -7.69 8.12 10.06
C MET A 108 -7.95 8.90 8.79
N THR A 109 -8.42 8.23 7.76
CA THR A 109 -8.75 8.86 6.47
C THR A 109 -9.89 9.86 6.61
N ASP A 110 -10.92 9.52 7.37
CA ASP A 110 -12.04 10.42 7.66
C ASP A 110 -11.57 11.69 8.36
N GLU A 111 -10.66 11.57 9.32
CA GLU A 111 -10.10 12.72 10.03
C GLU A 111 -9.20 13.58 9.12
N ILE A 112 -8.37 12.97 8.30
CA ILE A 112 -7.56 13.68 7.31
C ILE A 112 -8.47 14.46 6.36
N TYR A 113 -9.54 13.85 5.88
CA TYR A 113 -10.51 14.49 4.99
C TYR A 113 -11.16 15.70 5.68
N ARG A 114 -11.63 15.52 6.92
CA ARG A 114 -12.25 16.59 7.71
C ARG A 114 -11.32 17.80 7.89
N LEU A 115 -10.06 17.56 8.24
CA LEU A 115 -9.06 18.61 8.42
C LEU A 115 -8.73 19.30 7.08
N THR A 116 -8.57 18.56 6.00
CA THR A 116 -8.27 19.11 4.67
C THR A 116 -9.40 20.03 4.19
N VAL A 117 -10.66 19.65 4.38
CA VAL A 117 -11.82 20.46 4.02
C VAL A 117 -11.90 21.72 4.87
N ALA A 118 -11.60 21.64 6.16
CA ALA A 118 -11.55 22.80 7.06
C ALA A 118 -10.49 23.81 6.64
N ASP A 119 -9.28 23.33 6.30
CA ASP A 119 -8.18 24.20 5.82
C ASP A 119 -8.52 24.93 4.53
N ILE A 120 -9.22 24.28 3.60
CA ILE A 120 -9.68 24.91 2.35
C ILE A 120 -10.65 26.05 2.67
N HIS A 121 -11.59 25.86 3.56
CA HIS A 121 -12.54 26.89 3.96
C HIS A 121 -11.87 28.08 4.64
N GLU A 122 -10.94 27.85 5.57
CA GLU A 122 -10.18 28.93 6.24
C GLU A 122 -9.34 29.74 5.25
N ASN A 123 -8.70 29.10 4.30
CA ASN A 123 -7.91 29.79 3.28
C ASN A 123 -8.79 30.62 2.33
N THR A 124 -9.96 30.13 1.98
CA THR A 124 -10.92 30.87 1.15
C THR A 124 -11.44 32.12 1.86
N ASP A 125 -11.66 32.06 3.17
CA ASP A 125 -12.10 33.20 3.96
C ASP A 125 -10.99 34.24 4.18
N ARG A 126 -9.71 33.85 4.16
CA ARG A 126 -8.57 34.78 4.24
C ARG A 126 -8.30 35.55 2.94
N GLU A 127 -8.69 35.01 1.80
CA GLU A 127 -8.53 35.65 0.49
C GLU A 127 -9.69 36.60 0.13
N ARG A 128 -10.70 36.70 0.95
CA ARG A 128 -11.80 37.67 0.87
C ARG A 128 -11.52 38.85 1.79
#